data_ea7793f380f006c9d0d829c9b0036eb1
#
_entry.id   ea7793f380f006c9d0d829c9b0036eb1
#
_cell.length_a   1.000
_cell.length_b   1.000
_cell.length_c   1.000
_cell.angle_alpha   90.00
_cell.angle_beta   90.00
_cell.angle_gamma   90.00
#
_symmetry.space_group_name_H-M   'P 1'
#
loop_
_entity.id
_entity.type
_entity.pdbx_description
1 polymer ?
#
loop_
_entity_poly.entity_id
_entity_poly.type
_entity_poly.pdbx_seq_one_letter_code
_entity_poly.pdbx_strand_id
1 'polypeptide(L)'
;MKPFQVHLFGEEGKIPESVPPEPSFIYGNKRYLNFLHFDCLHLKNSEYLKETARMNIEAEGIVPTDARAGIMGSLQDEMSEVKHIESLLFFPDEVSMMFALMSIFGPKTTFFIDYETSTSLINVLQYRRIEYYDFHDLDRLRKLLSDHAEKVMFVDGIYEWLGNIAPANNIVKLARESECIIIANELNSFGLLGREGRGFVDLCNLYEDINIDIGSFSKFLGGFGCYLGAKKYLINKIRENIGYITDFVPQFMLSVNLAGLEIIKEKTKSKNVYNKLWKNSRYLITNLKQMGLETVSETPLVVVSFSNNEEAGEFTRRLIDEQIIAAQKKERIRLCVSVEHSKEDLDFCLNKFEVIGNALGIIKT
;
A
#
# COMPACT_ATOMS: atom_id res chain seq x y z
N MET A 1 -24.66 -1.05 0.60
CA MET A 1 -23.38 -1.42 -0.02
C MET A 1 -22.97 -2.79 0.50
N LYS A 2 -22.74 -3.79 -0.36
CA LYS A 2 -22.18 -5.07 0.07
C LYS A 2 -20.72 -4.85 0.45
N PRO A 3 -20.22 -5.45 1.56
CA PRO A 3 -18.81 -5.33 1.91
C PRO A 3 -17.95 -5.83 0.75
N PHE A 4 -16.85 -5.12 0.49
CA PHE A 4 -15.86 -5.50 -0.52
C PHE A 4 -15.25 -6.84 -0.11
N GLN A 5 -15.71 -7.90 -0.75
CA GLN A 5 -14.95 -9.14 -0.79
C GLN A 5 -13.93 -8.98 -1.92
N VAL A 6 -12.64 -9.13 -1.60
CA VAL A 6 -11.66 -9.58 -2.58
C VAL A 6 -12.15 -10.97 -2.93
N HIS A 7 -12.91 -11.09 -4.01
CA HIS A 7 -13.35 -12.39 -4.48
C HIS A 7 -12.11 -13.10 -5.01
N LEU A 8 -11.56 -13.98 -4.20
CA LEU A 8 -10.79 -15.09 -4.72
C LEU A 8 -11.81 -15.99 -5.41
N PHE A 9 -12.00 -15.80 -6.72
CA PHE A 9 -12.88 -16.62 -7.54
C PHE A 9 -12.21 -17.99 -7.77
N GLY A 10 -12.25 -18.86 -6.74
CA GLY A 10 -12.01 -20.26 -6.91
C GLY A 10 -13.31 -21.02 -6.65
N GLU A 11 -13.66 -22.00 -7.47
CA GLU A 11 -14.61 -23.02 -7.06
C GLU A 11 -14.08 -23.64 -5.75
N GLU A 12 -14.99 -24.00 -4.82
CA GLU A 12 -14.61 -24.66 -3.57
C GLU A 12 -13.63 -25.80 -3.84
N GLY A 13 -12.44 -25.74 -3.21
CA GLY A 13 -11.39 -26.75 -3.33
C GLY A 13 -10.31 -26.52 -4.39
N LYS A 14 -10.39 -25.50 -5.24
CA LYS A 14 -9.32 -25.19 -6.22
C LYS A 14 -8.13 -24.44 -5.63
N ILE A 15 -8.36 -23.63 -4.59
CA ILE A 15 -7.32 -22.92 -3.83
C ILE A 15 -7.56 -23.11 -2.34
N PRO A 16 -6.52 -23.02 -1.47
CA PRO A 16 -6.69 -23.08 -0.03
C PRO A 16 -7.54 -21.91 0.48
N GLU A 17 -8.29 -22.10 1.57
CA GLU A 17 -9.06 -21.05 2.24
C GLU A 17 -8.19 -19.85 2.62
N SER A 18 -6.91 -20.10 2.90
CA SER A 18 -5.91 -19.07 3.18
C SER A 18 -4.71 -19.27 2.24
N VAL A 19 -4.45 -18.29 1.39
CA VAL A 19 -3.30 -18.31 0.49
C VAL A 19 -2.03 -17.99 1.29
N PRO A 20 -1.01 -18.89 1.26
CA PRO A 20 0.25 -18.66 1.95
C PRO A 20 0.95 -17.36 1.47
N PRO A 21 1.78 -16.73 2.31
CA PRO A 21 2.46 -15.47 1.94
C PRO A 21 3.63 -15.67 0.96
N GLU A 22 4.06 -16.92 0.73
CA GLU A 22 5.17 -17.25 -0.16
C GLU A 22 4.85 -16.86 -1.63
N PRO A 23 5.87 -16.47 -2.42
CA PRO A 23 5.72 -16.15 -3.86
C PRO A 23 5.26 -17.34 -4.70
N SER A 24 5.44 -18.56 -4.19
CA SER A 24 4.86 -19.78 -4.73
C SER A 24 4.61 -20.80 -3.62
N PHE A 25 3.60 -21.63 -3.80
CA PHE A 25 3.25 -22.68 -2.84
C PHE A 25 2.71 -23.92 -3.56
N ILE A 26 2.65 -25.06 -2.84
CA ILE A 26 2.08 -26.30 -3.36
C ILE A 26 0.71 -26.53 -2.72
N TYR A 27 -0.28 -26.78 -3.56
CA TYR A 27 -1.63 -27.17 -3.14
C TYR A 27 -2.18 -28.24 -4.09
N GLY A 28 -2.68 -29.34 -3.55
CA GLY A 28 -3.19 -30.49 -4.34
C GLY A 28 -2.19 -31.01 -5.38
N ASN A 29 -0.91 -31.16 -5.03
CA ASN A 29 0.20 -31.57 -5.90
C ASN A 29 0.50 -30.62 -7.09
N LYS A 30 -0.03 -29.41 -7.09
CA LYS A 30 0.28 -28.38 -8.08
C LYS A 30 1.04 -27.22 -7.43
N ARG A 31 2.01 -26.65 -8.16
CA ARG A 31 2.71 -25.43 -7.75
C ARG A 31 1.95 -24.22 -8.26
N TYR A 32 1.55 -23.34 -7.33
CA TYR A 32 0.89 -22.07 -7.65
C TYR A 32 1.89 -20.92 -7.51
N LEU A 33 1.86 -19.98 -8.45
CA LEU A 33 2.53 -18.68 -8.34
C LEU A 33 1.58 -17.69 -7.65
N ASN A 34 2.11 -16.97 -6.67
CA ASN A 34 1.33 -16.08 -5.83
C ASN A 34 1.73 -14.62 -6.04
N PHE A 35 0.86 -13.88 -6.71
CA PHE A 35 0.98 -12.44 -6.91
C PHE A 35 -0.05 -11.64 -6.09
N LEU A 36 -0.71 -12.26 -5.11
CA LEU A 36 -1.79 -11.66 -4.34
C LEU A 36 -1.28 -10.67 -3.29
N HIS A 37 -0.23 -11.06 -2.56
CA HIS A 37 0.20 -10.38 -1.35
C HIS A 37 1.13 -9.19 -1.61
N PHE A 38 0.94 -8.11 -0.83
CA PHE A 38 1.86 -6.98 -0.76
C PHE A 38 3.12 -7.36 0.03
N ASP A 39 3.99 -8.14 -0.58
CA ASP A 39 5.26 -8.54 0.03
C ASP A 39 6.38 -8.55 -1.01
N CYS A 40 6.56 -7.41 -1.67
CA CYS A 40 7.53 -7.26 -2.76
C CYS A 40 8.97 -7.60 -2.36
N LEU A 41 9.34 -7.34 -1.10
CA LEU A 41 10.68 -7.58 -0.55
C LEU A 41 10.81 -8.92 0.17
N HIS A 42 9.74 -9.71 0.22
CA HIS A 42 9.65 -11.00 0.91
C HIS A 42 10.07 -10.92 2.39
N LEU A 43 9.48 -9.95 3.11
CA LEU A 43 9.77 -9.72 4.53
C LEU A 43 8.79 -10.38 5.48
N LYS A 44 7.54 -10.65 5.04
CA LYS A 44 6.50 -11.25 5.90
C LYS A 44 6.91 -12.61 6.47
N ASN A 45 7.79 -13.33 5.78
CA ASN A 45 8.31 -14.63 6.22
C ASN A 45 9.76 -14.59 6.72
N SER A 46 10.30 -13.39 6.99
CA SER A 46 11.66 -13.21 7.49
C SER A 46 11.84 -13.87 8.86
N GLU A 47 12.83 -14.76 8.98
CA GLU A 47 13.14 -15.42 10.27
C GLU A 47 13.59 -14.40 11.31
N TYR A 48 14.29 -13.33 10.92
CA TYR A 48 14.68 -12.26 11.82
C TYR A 48 13.44 -11.55 12.43
N LEU A 49 12.42 -11.23 11.61
CA LEU A 49 11.18 -10.63 12.12
C LEU A 49 10.39 -11.58 13.02
N LYS A 50 10.33 -12.86 12.66
CA LYS A 50 9.67 -13.90 13.47
C LYS A 50 10.36 -14.08 14.82
N GLU A 51 11.69 -14.11 14.82
CA GLU A 51 12.48 -14.25 16.05
C GLU A 51 12.33 -13.01 16.93
N THR A 52 12.37 -11.81 16.34
CA THR A 52 12.10 -10.56 17.06
C THR A 52 10.73 -10.59 17.73
N ALA A 53 9.68 -11.04 17.00
CA ALA A 53 8.35 -11.17 17.59
C ALA A 53 8.32 -12.18 18.74
N ARG A 54 8.93 -13.36 18.56
CA ARG A 54 8.98 -14.43 19.56
C ARG A 54 9.66 -13.96 20.85
N MET A 55 10.85 -13.39 20.74
CA MET A 55 11.61 -12.88 21.88
C MET A 55 10.82 -11.82 22.66
N ASN A 56 10.14 -10.91 21.97
CA ASN A 56 9.34 -9.88 22.64
C ASN A 56 8.09 -10.46 23.31
N ILE A 57 7.41 -11.42 22.68
CA ILE A 57 6.26 -12.10 23.29
C ILE A 57 6.69 -12.90 24.54
N GLU A 58 7.83 -13.57 24.51
CA GLU A 58 8.38 -14.30 25.66
C GLU A 58 8.79 -13.39 26.82
N ALA A 59 9.36 -12.21 26.50
CA ALA A 59 9.83 -11.26 27.53
C ALA A 59 8.70 -10.44 28.15
N GLU A 60 7.74 -9.96 27.34
CA GLU A 60 6.79 -8.91 27.74
C GLU A 60 5.32 -9.37 27.65
N GLY A 61 5.08 -10.56 27.08
CA GLY A 61 3.72 -11.07 26.84
C GLY A 61 3.07 -10.46 25.61
N ILE A 62 1.78 -10.82 25.40
CA ILE A 62 1.01 -10.42 24.23
C ILE A 62 0.28 -9.09 24.47
N VAL A 63 -0.14 -8.84 25.70
CA VAL A 63 -0.93 -7.66 26.07
C VAL A 63 -0.02 -6.44 26.25
N PRO A 64 -0.39 -5.26 25.77
CA PRO A 64 0.38 -4.04 25.99
C PRO A 64 0.59 -3.77 27.48
N THR A 65 1.81 -3.39 27.85
CA THR A 65 2.18 -2.99 29.21
C THR A 65 2.66 -1.54 29.23
N ASP A 66 2.76 -0.94 30.42
CA ASP A 66 3.29 0.42 30.56
C ASP A 66 4.79 0.53 30.23
N ALA A 67 5.50 -0.63 30.12
CA ALA A 67 6.91 -0.71 29.74
C ALA A 67 7.20 -0.39 28.26
N ARG A 68 6.19 -0.14 27.44
CA ARG A 68 6.31 0.18 26.00
C ARG A 68 7.11 1.46 25.71
N ALA A 69 7.28 2.33 26.66
CA ALA A 69 7.90 3.64 26.47
C ALA A 69 9.28 3.57 25.76
N GLY A 70 10.09 2.55 26.09
CA GLY A 70 11.41 2.37 25.49
C GLY A 70 11.36 2.05 24.00
N ILE A 71 10.66 0.98 23.61
CA ILE A 71 10.60 0.55 22.20
C ILE A 71 9.78 1.52 21.34
N MET A 72 8.72 2.09 21.90
CA MET A 72 7.94 3.12 21.24
C MET A 72 8.78 4.38 20.96
N GLY A 73 9.61 4.81 21.93
CA GLY A 73 10.54 5.91 21.74
C GLY A 73 11.56 5.61 20.64
N SER A 74 12.18 4.42 20.66
CA SER A 74 13.14 4.02 19.63
C SER A 74 12.51 3.99 18.23
N LEU A 75 11.29 3.47 18.09
CA LEU A 75 10.58 3.47 16.81
C LEU A 75 10.20 4.89 16.37
N GLN A 76 9.79 5.77 17.31
CA GLN A 76 9.51 7.18 17.01
C GLN A 76 10.76 7.91 16.53
N ASP A 77 11.88 7.73 17.20
CA ASP A 77 13.15 8.38 16.82
C ASP A 77 13.60 7.93 15.43
N GLU A 78 13.58 6.61 15.19
CA GLU A 78 13.92 6.02 13.90
C GLU A 78 13.01 6.51 12.77
N MET A 79 11.70 6.52 13.00
CA MET A 79 10.71 6.99 12.01
C MET A 79 10.81 8.50 11.78
N SER A 80 11.12 9.29 12.85
CA SER A 80 11.32 10.73 12.71
C SER A 80 12.52 11.04 11.83
N GLU A 81 13.60 10.28 11.95
CA GLU A 81 14.77 10.40 11.08
C GLU A 81 14.45 9.99 9.64
N VAL A 82 13.79 8.82 9.45
CA VAL A 82 13.47 8.28 8.13
C VAL A 82 12.50 9.17 7.36
N LYS A 83 11.49 9.70 8.04
CA LYS A 83 10.37 10.45 7.42
C LYS A 83 10.50 11.97 7.54
N HIS A 84 11.49 12.48 8.28
CA HIS A 84 11.63 13.91 8.60
C HIS A 84 10.38 14.50 9.28
N ILE A 85 9.78 13.78 10.22
CA ILE A 85 8.54 14.12 10.93
C ILE A 85 8.84 14.39 12.40
N GLU A 86 8.19 15.44 12.97
CA GLU A 86 8.43 15.84 14.37
C GLU A 86 7.86 14.87 15.41
N SER A 87 6.69 14.27 15.12
CA SER A 87 6.01 13.38 16.05
C SER A 87 5.10 12.39 15.33
N LEU A 88 4.96 11.19 15.90
CA LEU A 88 4.17 10.10 15.32
C LEU A 88 3.24 9.45 16.34
N LEU A 89 2.19 8.82 15.81
CA LEU A 89 1.33 7.86 16.50
C LEU A 89 1.33 6.56 15.73
N PHE A 90 1.24 5.44 16.44
CA PHE A 90 1.16 4.10 15.85
C PHE A 90 -0.21 3.51 16.13
N PHE A 91 -0.73 2.76 15.15
CA PHE A 91 -2.07 2.19 15.19
C PHE A 91 -2.03 0.72 14.75
N PRO A 92 -2.90 -0.14 15.28
CA PRO A 92 -2.96 -1.54 14.90
C PRO A 92 -3.44 -1.74 13.45
N ASP A 93 -4.20 -0.80 12.90
CA ASP A 93 -4.82 -0.88 11.58
C ASP A 93 -5.14 0.49 10.96
N GLU A 94 -5.46 0.48 9.66
CA GLU A 94 -5.79 1.69 8.89
C GLU A 94 -7.09 2.38 9.38
N VAL A 95 -8.08 1.61 9.87
CA VAL A 95 -9.37 2.15 10.30
C VAL A 95 -9.20 2.96 11.59
N SER A 96 -8.50 2.40 12.57
CA SER A 96 -8.17 3.09 13.83
C SER A 96 -7.36 4.37 13.58
N MET A 97 -6.38 4.31 12.70
CA MET A 97 -5.57 5.46 12.30
C MET A 97 -6.45 6.56 11.65
N MET A 98 -7.29 6.18 10.70
CA MET A 98 -8.17 7.13 10.02
C MET A 98 -9.22 7.73 10.95
N PHE A 99 -9.77 6.95 11.88
CA PHE A 99 -10.67 7.46 12.90
C PHE A 99 -9.98 8.53 13.76
N ALA A 100 -8.76 8.25 14.20
CA ALA A 100 -7.94 9.20 14.94
C ALA A 100 -7.67 10.47 14.12
N LEU A 101 -7.27 10.34 12.88
CA LEU A 101 -7.04 11.45 11.96
C LEU A 101 -8.28 12.32 11.79
N MET A 102 -9.45 11.72 11.63
CA MET A 102 -10.71 12.45 11.46
C MET A 102 -11.15 13.24 12.70
N SER A 103 -10.62 12.94 13.88
CA SER A 103 -10.98 13.60 15.13
C SER A 103 -10.59 15.08 15.18
N ILE A 104 -9.61 15.52 14.39
CA ILE A 104 -9.16 16.91 14.39
C ILE A 104 -9.86 17.80 13.36
N PHE A 105 -10.68 17.24 12.50
CA PHE A 105 -11.39 17.96 11.45
C PHE A 105 -12.87 18.18 11.80
N GLY A 106 -13.34 19.40 11.56
CA GLY A 106 -14.72 19.80 11.83
C GLY A 106 -15.72 19.25 10.79
N PRO A 107 -17.03 19.42 11.04
CA PRO A 107 -18.07 18.93 10.13
C PRO A 107 -18.17 19.73 8.81
N LYS A 108 -17.52 20.93 8.74
CA LYS A 108 -17.50 21.75 7.53
C LYS A 108 -16.33 21.43 6.62
N THR A 109 -15.35 20.67 7.10
CA THR A 109 -14.17 20.29 6.34
C THR A 109 -14.55 19.44 5.15
N THR A 110 -14.08 19.81 3.95
CA THR A 110 -14.23 19.06 2.70
C THR A 110 -12.94 18.31 2.38
N PHE A 111 -13.06 17.02 2.15
CA PHE A 111 -11.96 16.14 1.80
C PHE A 111 -11.90 15.94 0.29
N PHE A 112 -10.77 16.25 -0.30
CA PHE A 112 -10.50 16.04 -1.72
C PHE A 112 -9.73 14.75 -1.90
N ILE A 113 -10.31 13.82 -2.66
CA ILE A 113 -9.81 12.46 -2.82
C ILE A 113 -9.78 12.12 -4.30
N ASP A 114 -8.68 11.56 -4.78
CA ASP A 114 -8.62 11.06 -6.15
C ASP A 114 -9.54 9.85 -6.34
N TYR A 115 -10.14 9.71 -7.53
CA TYR A 115 -10.98 8.55 -7.88
C TYR A 115 -10.23 7.23 -7.76
N GLU A 116 -8.90 7.24 -7.89
CA GLU A 116 -8.05 6.05 -7.81
C GLU A 116 -7.52 5.76 -6.40
N THR A 117 -7.82 6.61 -5.42
CA THR A 117 -7.44 6.39 -4.02
C THR A 117 -8.03 5.07 -3.48
N SER A 118 -7.27 4.40 -2.64
CA SER A 118 -7.66 3.12 -2.03
C SER A 118 -9.00 3.21 -1.27
N THR A 119 -9.88 2.24 -1.49
CA THR A 119 -11.20 2.17 -0.85
C THR A 119 -11.17 2.03 0.66
N SER A 120 -10.09 1.52 1.26
CA SER A 120 -9.95 1.41 2.72
C SER A 120 -10.03 2.79 3.39
N LEU A 121 -9.40 3.82 2.81
CA LEU A 121 -9.47 5.18 3.30
C LEU A 121 -10.86 5.80 3.10
N ILE A 122 -11.45 5.59 1.92
CA ILE A 122 -12.75 6.18 1.54
C ILE A 122 -13.86 5.69 2.46
N ASN A 123 -13.84 4.42 2.88
CA ASN A 123 -14.86 3.84 3.74
C ASN A 123 -14.98 4.55 5.10
N VAL A 124 -13.88 5.04 5.66
CA VAL A 124 -13.93 5.82 6.92
C VAL A 124 -14.47 7.22 6.70
N LEU A 125 -14.27 7.77 5.51
CA LEU A 125 -14.71 9.12 5.15
C LEU A 125 -16.18 9.23 4.71
N GLN A 126 -16.90 8.11 4.57
CA GLN A 126 -18.28 8.07 4.02
C GLN A 126 -19.29 8.99 4.71
N TYR A 127 -19.03 9.43 5.94
CA TYR A 127 -19.89 10.38 6.70
C TYR A 127 -19.34 11.81 6.68
N ARG A 128 -18.34 12.10 5.84
CA ARG A 128 -17.71 13.40 5.67
C ARG A 128 -18.11 14.01 4.34
N ARG A 129 -17.82 15.31 4.17
CA ARG A 129 -17.94 15.96 2.86
C ARG A 129 -16.77 15.55 2.00
N ILE A 130 -17.03 14.88 0.88
CA ILE A 130 -16.01 14.40 -0.04
C ILE A 130 -16.26 15.02 -1.41
N GLU A 131 -15.22 15.58 -2.00
CA GLU A 131 -15.13 15.94 -3.40
C GLU A 131 -14.11 15.02 -4.08
N TYR A 132 -14.55 14.34 -5.14
CA TYR A 132 -13.69 13.49 -5.92
C TYR A 132 -13.07 14.26 -7.07
N TYR A 133 -11.77 14.08 -7.27
CA TYR A 133 -11.05 14.63 -8.40
C TYR A 133 -10.36 13.53 -9.22
N ASP A 134 -9.98 13.91 -10.44
CA ASP A 134 -9.16 13.09 -11.34
C ASP A 134 -7.80 13.77 -11.48
N PHE A 135 -6.72 13.04 -11.20
CA PHE A 135 -5.36 13.56 -11.32
C PHE A 135 -4.97 13.95 -12.77
N HIS A 136 -5.75 13.51 -13.76
CA HIS A 136 -5.59 13.93 -15.15
C HIS A 136 -6.25 15.29 -15.45
N ASP A 137 -7.17 15.79 -14.59
CA ASP A 137 -7.90 17.04 -14.79
C ASP A 137 -7.64 18.06 -13.66
N LEU A 138 -6.44 18.62 -13.66
CA LEU A 138 -6.02 19.58 -12.65
C LEU A 138 -6.76 20.94 -12.76
N ASP A 139 -7.27 21.30 -13.93
CA ASP A 139 -8.06 22.52 -14.12
C ASP A 139 -9.41 22.41 -13.43
N ARG A 140 -10.04 21.25 -13.49
CA ARG A 140 -11.25 20.95 -12.73
C ARG A 140 -10.96 20.93 -11.23
N LEU A 141 -9.86 20.32 -10.81
CA LEU A 141 -9.45 20.31 -9.41
C LEU A 141 -9.27 21.75 -8.88
N ARG A 142 -8.64 22.64 -9.63
CA ARG A 142 -8.48 24.06 -9.26
C ARG A 142 -9.82 24.75 -9.01
N LYS A 143 -10.82 24.52 -9.85
CA LYS A 143 -12.17 25.05 -9.69
C LYS A 143 -12.85 24.50 -8.43
N LEU A 144 -12.79 23.16 -8.24
CA LEU A 144 -13.35 22.52 -7.05
C LEU A 144 -12.75 23.09 -5.76
N LEU A 145 -11.44 23.29 -5.71
CA LEU A 145 -10.76 23.85 -4.55
C LEU A 145 -11.19 25.29 -4.22
N SER A 146 -11.57 26.11 -5.22
CA SER A 146 -12.02 27.49 -5.00
C SER A 146 -13.37 27.61 -4.28
N ASP A 147 -14.19 26.56 -4.36
CA ASP A 147 -15.58 26.58 -3.85
C ASP A 147 -15.70 26.22 -2.35
N HIS A 148 -14.57 25.89 -1.70
CA HIS A 148 -14.54 25.44 -0.32
C HIS A 148 -13.58 26.24 0.56
N ALA A 149 -13.96 26.49 1.82
CA ALA A 149 -13.17 27.25 2.78
C ALA A 149 -12.21 26.34 3.60
N GLU A 150 -12.73 25.23 4.14
CA GLU A 150 -11.93 24.28 4.92
C GLU A 150 -11.65 23.05 4.06
N LYS A 151 -10.38 22.87 3.67
CA LYS A 151 -9.96 21.91 2.65
C LYS A 151 -8.88 20.97 3.18
N VAL A 152 -9.06 19.69 2.96
CA VAL A 152 -8.07 18.65 3.21
C VAL A 152 -7.88 17.85 1.92
N MET A 153 -6.65 17.76 1.44
CA MET A 153 -6.27 17.01 0.24
C MET A 153 -5.54 15.74 0.60
N PHE A 154 -6.05 14.59 0.17
CA PHE A 154 -5.27 13.35 0.17
C PHE A 154 -4.46 13.25 -1.12
N VAL A 155 -3.17 12.97 -0.96
CA VAL A 155 -2.25 12.76 -2.08
C VAL A 155 -1.63 11.39 -1.95
N ASP A 156 -1.93 10.51 -2.89
CA ASP A 156 -1.39 9.15 -2.93
C ASP A 156 0.05 9.13 -3.47
N GLY A 157 0.86 8.18 -3.01
CA GLY A 157 2.17 7.91 -3.58
C GLY A 157 2.09 6.95 -4.75
N ILE A 158 1.34 5.86 -4.57
CA ILE A 158 1.07 4.84 -5.59
C ILE A 158 -0.42 4.56 -5.60
N TYR A 159 -1.03 4.61 -6.77
CA TYR A 159 -2.40 4.14 -6.96
C TYR A 159 -2.43 2.61 -7.01
N GLU A 160 -3.04 2.02 -6.00
CA GLU A 160 -3.04 0.56 -5.79
C GLU A 160 -3.56 -0.23 -6.99
N TRP A 161 -4.56 0.31 -7.67
CA TRP A 161 -5.27 -0.35 -8.78
C TRP A 161 -4.94 0.22 -10.16
N LEU A 162 -3.88 1.01 -10.26
CA LEU A 162 -3.22 1.41 -11.50
C LEU A 162 -1.75 0.96 -11.52
N GLY A 163 -1.12 0.88 -10.33
CA GLY A 163 0.28 0.52 -10.19
C GLY A 163 1.26 1.60 -10.62
N ASN A 164 0.78 2.81 -10.96
CA ASN A 164 1.61 3.96 -11.30
C ASN A 164 1.89 4.84 -10.08
N ILE A 165 2.93 5.66 -10.21
CA ILE A 165 3.26 6.70 -9.23
C ILE A 165 2.35 7.90 -9.50
N ALA A 166 1.75 8.46 -8.44
CA ALA A 166 0.91 9.63 -8.56
C ALA A 166 1.73 10.86 -8.98
N PRO A 167 1.18 11.80 -9.77
CA PRO A 167 1.83 13.05 -10.13
C PRO A 167 1.79 14.06 -8.96
N ALA A 168 2.33 13.64 -7.80
CA ALA A 168 2.18 14.30 -6.51
C ALA A 168 2.63 15.77 -6.53
N ASN A 169 3.73 16.09 -7.23
CA ASN A 169 4.25 17.47 -7.30
C ASN A 169 3.22 18.48 -7.81
N ASN A 170 2.46 18.11 -8.84
CA ASN A 170 1.46 19.01 -9.44
C ASN A 170 0.24 19.15 -8.53
N ILE A 171 -0.21 18.04 -7.91
CA ILE A 171 -1.34 18.03 -6.99
C ILE A 171 -1.01 18.82 -5.72
N VAL A 172 0.16 18.60 -5.13
CA VAL A 172 0.63 19.29 -3.92
C VAL A 172 0.79 20.78 -4.17
N LYS A 173 1.38 21.16 -5.31
CA LYS A 173 1.50 22.58 -5.69
C LYS A 173 0.13 23.26 -5.72
N LEU A 174 -0.86 22.64 -6.36
CA LEU A 174 -2.21 23.18 -6.46
C LEU A 174 -2.91 23.25 -5.09
N ALA A 175 -2.74 22.22 -4.27
CA ALA A 175 -3.29 22.16 -2.92
C ALA A 175 -2.71 23.27 -2.03
N ARG A 176 -1.41 23.55 -2.13
CA ARG A 176 -0.76 24.67 -1.41
C ARG A 176 -1.28 26.04 -1.88
N GLU A 177 -1.34 26.27 -3.19
CA GLU A 177 -1.89 27.50 -3.75
C GLU A 177 -3.33 27.76 -3.28
N SER A 178 -4.05 26.69 -2.91
CA SER A 178 -5.42 26.73 -2.44
C SER A 178 -5.55 26.65 -0.90
N GLU A 179 -4.45 26.73 -0.15
CA GLU A 179 -4.41 26.67 1.32
C GLU A 179 -5.04 25.39 1.91
N CYS A 180 -4.84 24.25 1.25
CA CYS A 180 -5.30 22.97 1.76
C CYS A 180 -4.37 22.42 2.86
N ILE A 181 -4.92 21.69 3.83
CA ILE A 181 -4.14 20.74 4.63
C ILE A 181 -3.86 19.54 3.75
N ILE A 182 -2.59 19.17 3.60
CA ILE A 182 -2.15 18.10 2.70
C ILE A 182 -1.79 16.87 3.53
N ILE A 183 -2.45 15.76 3.22
CA ILE A 183 -2.20 14.44 3.82
C ILE A 183 -1.52 13.58 2.76
N ALA A 184 -0.27 13.19 3.02
CA ALA A 184 0.43 12.21 2.21
C ALA A 184 -0.05 10.80 2.54
N ASN A 185 -0.58 10.09 1.55
CA ASN A 185 -0.96 8.69 1.67
C ASN A 185 0.17 7.78 1.20
N GLU A 186 1.01 7.38 2.15
CA GLU A 186 2.15 6.48 1.95
C GLU A 186 1.80 4.99 2.14
N LEU A 187 0.53 4.64 2.27
CA LEU A 187 0.12 3.25 2.52
C LEU A 187 0.63 2.26 1.46
N ASN A 188 0.84 2.72 0.22
CA ASN A 188 1.34 1.90 -0.88
C ASN A 188 2.74 2.29 -1.37
N SER A 189 3.43 3.22 -0.71
CA SER A 189 4.73 3.74 -1.17
C SER A 189 5.83 3.62 -0.13
N PHE A 190 5.52 3.68 1.17
CA PHE A 190 6.49 3.49 2.25
C PHE A 190 7.07 2.07 2.22
N GLY A 191 8.38 1.96 2.26
CA GLY A 191 9.12 0.71 2.06
C GLY A 191 9.44 0.40 0.60
N LEU A 192 8.88 1.12 -0.39
CA LEU A 192 9.02 0.81 -1.82
C LEU A 192 9.62 1.95 -2.64
N LEU A 193 9.16 3.18 -2.43
CA LEU A 193 9.63 4.37 -3.15
C LEU A 193 10.63 5.19 -2.33
N GLY A 194 11.29 6.12 -3.01
CA GLY A 194 12.23 7.05 -2.40
C GLY A 194 13.57 6.41 -2.02
N ARG A 195 14.45 7.20 -1.44
CA ARG A 195 15.74 6.72 -0.93
C ARG A 195 15.48 5.81 0.26
N GLU A 196 16.11 4.65 0.28
CA GLU A 196 15.98 3.70 1.38
C GLU A 196 14.52 3.34 1.73
N GLY A 197 13.61 3.37 0.72
CA GLY A 197 12.19 3.07 0.94
C GLY A 197 11.43 4.12 1.74
N ARG A 198 11.91 5.36 1.83
CA ARG A 198 11.31 6.44 2.63
C ARG A 198 9.93 6.89 2.15
N GLY A 199 9.50 6.45 0.96
CA GLY A 199 8.20 6.74 0.39
C GLY A 199 8.21 7.79 -0.70
N PHE A 200 7.01 8.20 -1.16
CA PHE A 200 6.91 9.16 -2.27
C PHE A 200 7.21 10.61 -1.83
N VAL A 201 7.01 10.94 -0.58
CA VAL A 201 7.36 12.26 -0.04
C VAL A 201 8.87 12.52 -0.22
N ASP A 202 9.72 11.50 0.06
CA ASP A 202 11.15 11.56 -0.23
C ASP A 202 11.44 11.58 -1.74
N LEU A 203 10.78 10.72 -2.51
CA LEU A 203 10.95 10.63 -3.96
C LEU A 203 10.70 11.98 -4.65
N CYS A 204 9.66 12.69 -4.23
CA CYS A 204 9.23 13.96 -4.80
C CYS A 204 9.81 15.20 -4.07
N ASN A 205 10.57 14.99 -2.99
CA ASN A 205 11.12 16.05 -2.13
C ASN A 205 10.04 17.03 -1.59
N LEU A 206 8.96 16.49 -1.02
CA LEU A 206 7.78 17.23 -0.58
C LEU A 206 7.70 17.43 0.95
N TYR A 207 8.79 17.24 1.68
CA TYR A 207 8.80 17.27 3.15
C TYR A 207 8.20 18.53 3.77
N GLU A 208 8.49 19.71 3.18
CA GLU A 208 7.99 21.00 3.66
C GLU A 208 6.52 21.27 3.28
N ASP A 209 5.99 20.50 2.35
CA ASP A 209 4.66 20.71 1.80
C ASP A 209 3.59 19.86 2.48
N ILE A 210 3.99 18.75 3.09
CA ILE A 210 3.08 17.80 3.72
C ILE A 210 2.80 18.20 5.16
N ASN A 211 1.52 18.25 5.52
CA ASN A 211 1.09 18.54 6.88
C ASN A 211 0.96 17.29 7.74
N ILE A 212 0.51 16.20 7.13
CA ILE A 212 0.28 14.90 7.78
C ILE A 212 0.75 13.80 6.82
N ASP A 213 1.49 12.83 7.34
CA ASP A 213 1.98 11.67 6.61
C ASP A 213 1.39 10.41 7.24
N ILE A 214 0.69 9.60 6.46
CA ILE A 214 0.12 8.33 6.90
C ILE A 214 0.70 7.19 6.09
N GLY A 215 1.09 6.10 6.77
CA GLY A 215 1.67 4.94 6.08
C GLY A 215 1.46 3.64 6.82
N SER A 216 1.86 2.54 6.18
CA SER A 216 1.66 1.18 6.70
C SER A 216 2.97 0.42 6.81
N PHE A 217 3.15 -0.28 7.94
CA PHE A 217 4.23 -1.24 8.12
C PHE A 217 3.90 -2.62 7.53
N SER A 218 2.61 -2.92 7.35
CA SER A 218 2.15 -4.27 7.01
C SER A 218 2.29 -4.65 5.54
N LYS A 219 2.52 -3.68 4.63
CA LYS A 219 2.60 -3.96 3.19
C LYS A 219 4.01 -4.35 2.75
N PHE A 220 4.98 -3.46 2.87
CA PHE A 220 6.32 -3.68 2.30
C PHE A 220 7.43 -3.85 3.35
N LEU A 221 7.13 -3.60 4.64
CA LEU A 221 8.11 -3.73 5.72
C LEU A 221 8.01 -5.05 6.49
N GLY A 222 7.03 -5.90 6.18
CA GLY A 222 6.81 -7.16 6.91
C GLY A 222 6.32 -6.98 8.34
N GLY A 223 5.97 -5.77 8.75
CA GLY A 223 5.55 -5.40 10.09
C GLY A 223 4.04 -5.38 10.30
N PHE A 224 3.59 -4.61 11.28
CA PHE A 224 2.19 -4.50 11.70
C PHE A 224 1.70 -3.07 11.77
N GLY A 225 0.43 -2.88 11.38
CA GLY A 225 -0.29 -1.64 11.59
C GLY A 225 0.21 -0.48 10.75
N CYS A 226 -0.07 0.72 11.24
CA CYS A 226 0.11 1.97 10.53
C CYS A 226 0.71 3.04 11.42
N TYR A 227 1.24 4.09 10.80
CA TYR A 227 1.65 5.31 11.48
C TYR A 227 0.91 6.52 10.93
N LEU A 228 0.79 7.53 11.79
CA LEU A 228 0.36 8.87 11.48
C LEU A 228 1.42 9.83 12.02
N GLY A 229 2.04 10.58 11.14
CA GLY A 229 3.09 11.52 11.47
C GLY A 229 2.71 12.94 11.10
N ALA A 230 3.06 13.90 11.95
CA ALA A 230 2.78 15.32 11.72
C ALA A 230 3.63 16.21 12.66
N LYS A 231 3.40 17.52 12.58
CA LYS A 231 3.91 18.46 13.58
C LYS A 231 3.34 18.14 14.95
N LYS A 232 4.15 18.33 15.99
CA LYS A 232 3.84 17.96 17.38
C LYS A 232 2.49 18.51 17.88
N TYR A 233 2.12 19.73 17.50
CA TYR A 233 0.82 20.29 17.92
C TYR A 233 -0.38 19.55 17.35
N LEU A 234 -0.30 19.04 16.11
CA LEU A 234 -1.37 18.22 15.51
C LEU A 234 -1.48 16.86 16.19
N ILE A 235 -0.34 16.22 16.47
CA ILE A 235 -0.30 14.95 17.19
C ILE A 235 -0.89 15.08 18.59
N ASN A 236 -0.57 16.16 19.31
CA ASN A 236 -1.15 16.42 20.62
C ASN A 236 -2.66 16.60 20.55
N LYS A 237 -3.17 17.37 19.58
CA LYS A 237 -4.60 17.54 19.35
C LYS A 237 -5.31 16.22 19.05
N ILE A 238 -4.69 15.33 18.28
CA ILE A 238 -5.22 13.99 18.04
C ILE A 238 -5.29 13.21 19.36
N ARG A 239 -4.20 13.17 20.13
CA ARG A 239 -4.16 12.48 21.45
C ARG A 239 -5.24 12.96 22.40
N GLU A 240 -5.46 14.26 22.49
CA GLU A 240 -6.51 14.86 23.31
C GLU A 240 -7.91 14.39 22.91
N ASN A 241 -8.17 14.24 21.60
CA ASN A 241 -9.49 13.86 21.08
C ASN A 241 -9.78 12.35 21.19
N ILE A 242 -8.77 11.48 21.02
CA ILE A 242 -8.97 10.03 20.94
C ILE A 242 -8.58 9.29 22.22
N GLY A 243 -7.94 9.96 23.18
CA GLY A 243 -7.51 9.37 24.45
C GLY A 243 -6.60 8.15 24.23
N TYR A 244 -6.98 6.99 24.77
CA TYR A 244 -6.15 5.78 24.85
C TYR A 244 -6.09 4.92 23.58
N ILE A 245 -6.70 5.32 22.45
CA ILE A 245 -6.71 4.47 21.23
C ILE A 245 -5.29 4.13 20.75
N THR A 246 -4.32 5.03 20.94
CA THR A 246 -2.93 4.80 20.55
C THR A 246 -2.17 3.85 21.49
N ASP A 247 -2.74 3.51 22.64
CA ASP A 247 -2.08 2.69 23.66
C ASP A 247 -2.28 1.19 23.48
N PHE A 248 -2.97 0.78 22.42
CA PHE A 248 -3.30 -0.62 22.14
C PHE A 248 -2.37 -1.32 21.13
N VAL A 249 -1.23 -0.72 20.78
CA VAL A 249 -0.26 -1.42 19.91
C VAL A 249 0.65 -2.29 20.78
N PRO A 250 0.61 -3.62 20.66
CA PRO A 250 1.47 -4.51 21.43
C PRO A 250 2.96 -4.25 21.16
N GLN A 251 3.80 -4.46 22.18
CA GLN A 251 5.23 -4.21 22.12
C GLN A 251 5.92 -5.02 21.01
N PHE A 252 5.57 -6.29 20.85
CA PHE A 252 6.14 -7.11 19.79
C PHE A 252 5.88 -6.55 18.38
N MET A 253 4.74 -5.88 18.15
CA MET A 253 4.46 -5.20 16.87
C MET A 253 5.40 -4.02 16.63
N LEU A 254 5.66 -3.21 17.69
CA LEU A 254 6.59 -2.08 17.60
C LEU A 254 8.02 -2.55 17.33
N SER A 255 8.44 -3.65 17.98
CA SER A 255 9.75 -4.26 17.80
C SER A 255 9.94 -4.84 16.40
N VAL A 256 8.92 -5.50 15.84
CA VAL A 256 8.93 -6.01 14.48
C VAL A 256 8.98 -4.87 13.46
N ASN A 257 8.27 -3.76 13.71
CA ASN A 257 8.31 -2.59 12.84
C ASN A 257 9.72 -1.96 12.82
N LEU A 258 10.35 -1.83 13.97
CA LEU A 258 11.73 -1.34 14.08
C LEU A 258 12.71 -2.25 13.32
N ALA A 259 12.62 -3.56 13.54
CA ALA A 259 13.44 -4.54 12.82
C ALA A 259 13.18 -4.53 11.29
N GLY A 260 11.95 -4.30 10.86
CA GLY A 260 11.60 -4.13 9.44
C GLY A 260 12.30 -2.92 8.81
N LEU A 261 12.36 -1.79 9.53
CA LEU A 261 13.10 -0.59 9.10
C LEU A 261 14.60 -0.87 8.97
N GLU A 262 15.21 -1.57 9.94
CA GLU A 262 16.62 -1.98 9.89
C GLU A 262 16.91 -2.82 8.64
N ILE A 263 16.08 -3.83 8.37
CA ILE A 263 16.25 -4.69 7.17
C ILE A 263 16.20 -3.84 5.90
N ILE A 264 15.26 -2.90 5.80
CA ILE A 264 15.14 -2.05 4.61
C ILE A 264 16.36 -1.17 4.43
N LYS A 265 16.85 -0.54 5.51
CA LYS A 265 18.08 0.24 5.47
C LYS A 265 19.29 -0.59 4.98
N GLU A 266 19.42 -1.85 5.43
CA GLU A 266 20.49 -2.75 4.97
C GLU A 266 20.31 -3.18 3.52
N LYS A 267 19.09 -3.59 3.11
CA LYS A 267 18.78 -4.02 1.75
C LYS A 267 19.00 -2.89 0.73
N THR A 268 18.69 -1.66 1.10
CA THR A 268 18.93 -0.50 0.23
C THR A 268 20.41 -0.16 0.08
N LYS A 269 21.22 -0.31 1.13
CA LYS A 269 22.68 -0.13 1.04
C LYS A 269 23.30 -1.09 0.02
N SER A 270 22.83 -2.33 -0.06
CA SER A 270 23.31 -3.30 -1.03
C SER A 270 22.84 -3.03 -2.47
N LYS A 271 21.77 -2.24 -2.66
CA LYS A 271 21.05 -1.95 -3.92
C LYS A 271 20.57 -3.17 -4.72
N ASN A 272 21.06 -4.36 -4.44
CA ASN A 272 20.81 -5.58 -5.24
C ASN A 272 19.35 -6.02 -5.19
N VAL A 273 18.73 -5.95 -4.01
CA VAL A 273 17.34 -6.42 -3.78
C VAL A 273 16.34 -5.51 -4.52
N TYR A 274 16.46 -4.19 -4.34
CA TYR A 274 15.62 -3.23 -5.05
C TYR A 274 15.83 -3.28 -6.56
N ASN A 275 17.08 -3.35 -7.02
CA ASN A 275 17.38 -3.49 -8.45
C ASN A 275 16.74 -4.74 -9.05
N LYS A 276 16.79 -5.88 -8.34
CA LYS A 276 16.14 -7.13 -8.76
C LYS A 276 14.62 -6.95 -8.84
N LEU A 277 14.00 -6.35 -7.79
CA LEU A 277 12.56 -6.09 -7.74
C LEU A 277 12.09 -5.23 -8.92
N TRP A 278 12.76 -4.09 -9.14
CA TRP A 278 12.42 -3.19 -10.24
C TRP A 278 12.71 -3.78 -11.62
N LYS A 279 13.75 -4.61 -11.76
CA LYS A 279 14.02 -5.36 -13.00
C LYS A 279 12.90 -6.36 -13.29
N ASN A 280 12.48 -7.14 -12.30
CA ASN A 280 11.38 -8.10 -12.41
C ASN A 280 10.08 -7.40 -12.82
N SER A 281 9.75 -6.28 -12.17
CA SER A 281 8.53 -5.52 -12.45
C SER A 281 8.53 -4.96 -13.87
N ARG A 282 9.62 -4.29 -14.27
CA ARG A 282 9.77 -3.76 -15.64
C ARG A 282 9.71 -4.86 -16.69
N TYR A 283 10.30 -6.03 -16.40
CA TYR A 283 10.24 -7.17 -17.30
C TYR A 283 8.79 -7.61 -17.53
N LEU A 284 8.02 -7.79 -16.45
CA LEU A 284 6.61 -8.17 -16.55
C LEU A 284 5.77 -7.11 -17.28
N ILE A 285 5.89 -5.83 -16.89
CA ILE A 285 5.16 -4.72 -17.50
C ILE A 285 5.43 -4.61 -19.00
N THR A 286 6.70 -4.68 -19.40
CA THR A 286 7.11 -4.52 -20.80
C THR A 286 6.51 -5.63 -21.67
N ASN A 287 6.58 -6.89 -21.22
CA ASN A 287 6.06 -8.01 -21.98
C ASN A 287 4.52 -8.01 -22.05
N LEU A 288 3.81 -7.64 -20.96
CA LEU A 288 2.35 -7.47 -21.00
C LEU A 288 1.92 -6.40 -22.01
N LYS A 289 2.64 -5.25 -22.06
CA LYS A 289 2.40 -4.21 -23.07
C LYS A 289 2.66 -4.71 -24.49
N GLN A 290 3.73 -5.50 -24.72
CA GLN A 290 4.05 -6.08 -26.03
C GLN A 290 2.98 -7.07 -26.50
N MET A 291 2.30 -7.77 -25.59
CA MET A 291 1.15 -8.63 -25.90
C MET A 291 -0.11 -7.83 -26.22
N GLY A 292 -0.11 -6.50 -26.14
CA GLY A 292 -1.28 -5.64 -26.36
C GLY A 292 -2.21 -5.50 -25.15
N LEU A 293 -1.80 -5.95 -23.96
CA LEU A 293 -2.57 -5.76 -22.74
C LEU A 293 -2.38 -4.35 -22.19
N GLU A 294 -3.49 -3.74 -21.74
CA GLU A 294 -3.47 -2.39 -21.21
C GLU A 294 -2.91 -2.35 -19.78
N THR A 295 -1.81 -1.63 -19.60
CA THR A 295 -1.23 -1.35 -18.26
C THR A 295 -0.52 0.00 -18.25
N VAL A 296 -0.77 0.79 -17.22
CA VAL A 296 -0.08 2.07 -16.92
C VAL A 296 0.90 1.94 -15.78
N SER A 297 1.08 0.73 -15.25
CA SER A 297 1.92 0.46 -14.08
C SER A 297 3.37 0.86 -14.30
N GLU A 298 3.99 1.36 -13.23
CA GLU A 298 5.39 1.78 -13.16
C GLU A 298 6.12 1.14 -11.98
N THR A 299 5.37 0.46 -11.10
CA THR A 299 5.85 -0.08 -9.81
C THR A 299 5.73 -1.61 -9.77
N PRO A 300 6.21 -2.28 -8.71
CA PRO A 300 5.97 -3.70 -8.48
C PRO A 300 4.50 -4.11 -8.31
N LEU A 301 3.58 -3.15 -8.19
CA LEU A 301 2.14 -3.40 -8.30
C LEU A 301 1.76 -3.33 -9.78
N VAL A 302 1.83 -4.44 -10.48
CA VAL A 302 1.53 -4.51 -11.93
C VAL A 302 0.04 -4.76 -12.12
N VAL A 303 -0.64 -3.81 -12.77
CA VAL A 303 -2.09 -3.87 -12.99
C VAL A 303 -2.38 -3.95 -14.47
N VAL A 304 -3.23 -4.91 -14.85
CA VAL A 304 -3.76 -5.08 -16.21
C VAL A 304 -5.22 -4.68 -16.19
N SER A 305 -5.62 -3.79 -17.11
CA SER A 305 -6.99 -3.34 -17.29
C SER A 305 -7.66 -4.12 -18.43
N PHE A 306 -8.94 -4.43 -18.24
CA PHE A 306 -9.79 -5.15 -19.19
C PHE A 306 -10.97 -4.26 -19.58
N SER A 307 -11.71 -4.66 -20.62
CA SER A 307 -12.82 -3.85 -21.15
C SER A 307 -13.98 -3.73 -20.16
N ASN A 308 -14.15 -4.74 -19.29
CA ASN A 308 -15.21 -4.78 -18.28
C ASN A 308 -14.91 -5.79 -17.18
N ASN A 309 -15.73 -5.76 -16.12
CA ASN A 309 -15.60 -6.61 -14.94
C ASN A 309 -15.79 -8.11 -15.22
N GLU A 310 -16.64 -8.47 -16.20
CA GLU A 310 -16.92 -9.87 -16.56
C GLU A 310 -15.70 -10.50 -17.24
N GLU A 311 -15.09 -9.79 -18.18
CA GLU A 311 -13.86 -10.19 -18.86
C GLU A 311 -12.68 -10.38 -17.86
N ALA A 312 -12.47 -9.42 -16.95
CA ALA A 312 -11.48 -9.55 -15.89
C ALA A 312 -11.76 -10.74 -14.95
N GLY A 313 -13.03 -11.00 -14.63
CA GLY A 313 -13.45 -12.13 -13.80
C GLY A 313 -13.19 -13.48 -14.46
N GLU A 314 -13.50 -13.61 -15.75
CA GLU A 314 -13.21 -14.82 -16.51
C GLU A 314 -11.70 -15.05 -16.65
N PHE A 315 -10.93 -13.98 -16.91
CA PHE A 315 -9.49 -14.05 -17.00
C PHE A 315 -8.87 -14.50 -15.66
N THR A 316 -9.31 -13.92 -14.55
CA THR A 316 -8.84 -14.28 -13.21
C THR A 316 -9.13 -15.74 -12.87
N ARG A 317 -10.31 -16.24 -13.22
CA ARG A 317 -10.70 -17.64 -13.00
C ARG A 317 -9.76 -18.59 -13.75
N ARG A 318 -9.47 -18.29 -15.04
CA ARG A 318 -8.52 -19.07 -15.85
C ARG A 318 -7.09 -18.98 -15.34
N LEU A 319 -6.65 -17.83 -14.79
CA LEU A 319 -5.34 -17.73 -14.14
C LEU A 319 -5.22 -18.70 -12.97
N ILE A 320 -6.27 -18.83 -12.14
CA ILE A 320 -6.29 -19.79 -11.02
C ILE A 320 -6.21 -21.24 -11.53
N ASP A 321 -6.95 -21.57 -12.59
CA ASP A 321 -6.88 -22.90 -13.22
C ASP A 321 -5.48 -23.21 -13.77
N GLU A 322 -4.76 -22.19 -14.21
CA GLU A 322 -3.38 -22.21 -14.70
C GLU A 322 -2.34 -21.93 -13.58
N GLN A 323 -2.72 -22.11 -12.31
CA GLN A 323 -1.89 -22.01 -11.11
C GLN A 323 -1.27 -20.62 -10.85
N ILE A 324 -1.97 -19.55 -11.20
CA ILE A 324 -1.58 -18.17 -10.90
C ILE A 324 -2.64 -17.52 -10.03
N ILE A 325 -2.23 -17.00 -8.86
CA ILE A 325 -3.10 -16.29 -7.94
C ILE A 325 -2.81 -14.79 -8.03
N ALA A 326 -3.83 -14.00 -8.36
CA ALA A 326 -3.76 -12.55 -8.47
C ALA A 326 -4.99 -11.90 -7.84
N ALA A 327 -4.92 -10.61 -7.54
CA ALA A 327 -6.06 -9.86 -7.02
C ALA A 327 -6.87 -9.26 -8.18
N GLN A 328 -8.21 -9.31 -8.07
CA GLN A 328 -9.11 -8.63 -9.01
C GLN A 328 -9.97 -7.60 -8.30
N LYS A 329 -10.19 -6.47 -8.94
CA LYS A 329 -11.16 -5.45 -8.54
C LYS A 329 -11.75 -4.81 -9.79
N LYS A 330 -13.05 -4.98 -9.96
CA LYS A 330 -13.74 -4.54 -11.18
C LYS A 330 -13.03 -5.08 -12.44
N GLU A 331 -12.79 -4.22 -13.42
CA GLU A 331 -12.12 -4.53 -14.69
C GLU A 331 -10.60 -4.67 -14.61
N ARG A 332 -10.01 -4.73 -13.39
CA ARG A 332 -8.55 -4.72 -13.20
C ARG A 332 -8.05 -5.95 -12.46
N ILE A 333 -6.93 -6.50 -12.93
CA ILE A 333 -6.18 -7.58 -12.27
C ILE A 333 -4.83 -7.01 -11.82
N ARG A 334 -4.50 -7.18 -10.55
CA ARG A 334 -3.24 -6.72 -9.94
C ARG A 334 -2.34 -7.90 -9.61
N LEU A 335 -1.11 -7.82 -10.09
CA LEU A 335 0.00 -8.72 -9.78
C LEU A 335 1.00 -7.98 -8.89
N CYS A 336 1.20 -8.43 -7.66
CA CYS A 336 2.24 -7.91 -6.79
C CYS A 336 3.54 -8.70 -7.02
N VAL A 337 4.50 -8.07 -7.68
CA VAL A 337 5.79 -8.70 -8.02
C VAL A 337 6.69 -8.74 -6.78
N SER A 338 7.29 -9.90 -6.51
CA SER A 338 8.25 -10.09 -5.42
C SER A 338 9.68 -10.27 -5.96
N VAL A 339 10.66 -9.94 -5.12
CA VAL A 339 12.09 -10.24 -5.38
C VAL A 339 12.35 -11.74 -5.51
N GLU A 340 11.51 -12.58 -4.93
CA GLU A 340 11.64 -14.05 -4.97
C GLU A 340 11.03 -14.67 -6.23
N HIS A 341 10.23 -13.94 -7.01
CA HIS A 341 9.83 -14.43 -8.31
C HIS A 341 11.06 -14.56 -9.20
N SER A 342 11.35 -15.79 -9.67
CA SER A 342 12.42 -16.04 -10.62
C SER A 342 12.04 -15.56 -12.02
N LYS A 343 13.01 -15.54 -12.93
CA LYS A 343 12.72 -15.24 -14.34
C LYS A 343 11.78 -16.28 -14.93
N GLU A 344 11.97 -17.54 -14.58
CA GLU A 344 11.15 -18.68 -15.03
C GLU A 344 9.71 -18.54 -14.53
N ASP A 345 9.49 -18.04 -13.30
CA ASP A 345 8.16 -17.75 -12.77
C ASP A 345 7.46 -16.63 -13.55
N LEU A 346 8.20 -15.57 -13.88
CA LEU A 346 7.65 -14.46 -14.69
C LEU A 346 7.37 -14.90 -16.13
N ASP A 347 8.24 -15.70 -16.74
CA ASP A 347 8.04 -16.28 -18.08
C ASP A 347 6.82 -17.20 -18.10
N PHE A 348 6.64 -18.02 -17.05
CA PHE A 348 5.44 -18.86 -16.89
C PHE A 348 4.17 -18.00 -16.79
N CYS A 349 4.20 -16.96 -15.96
CA CYS A 349 3.08 -16.03 -15.81
C CYS A 349 2.72 -15.37 -17.16
N LEU A 350 3.71 -14.86 -17.89
CA LEU A 350 3.52 -14.23 -19.20
C LEU A 350 2.93 -15.20 -20.21
N ASN A 351 3.44 -16.43 -20.29
CA ASN A 351 2.89 -17.46 -21.17
C ASN A 351 1.41 -17.74 -20.88
N LYS A 352 1.02 -17.80 -19.58
CA LYS A 352 -0.39 -18.00 -19.23
C LYS A 352 -1.26 -16.81 -19.59
N PHE A 353 -0.76 -15.58 -19.41
CA PHE A 353 -1.45 -14.38 -19.88
C PHE A 353 -1.68 -14.41 -21.38
N GLU A 354 -0.67 -14.81 -22.17
CA GLU A 354 -0.77 -14.95 -23.63
C GLU A 354 -1.79 -16.01 -24.06
N VAL A 355 -1.69 -17.22 -23.49
CA VAL A 355 -2.61 -18.34 -23.80
C VAL A 355 -4.06 -17.98 -23.47
N ILE A 356 -4.30 -17.43 -22.28
CA ILE A 356 -5.65 -17.04 -21.83
C ILE A 356 -6.17 -15.88 -22.69
N GLY A 357 -5.32 -14.85 -22.93
CA GLY A 357 -5.68 -13.68 -23.71
C GLY A 357 -6.07 -14.02 -25.16
N ASN A 358 -5.31 -14.92 -25.81
CA ASN A 358 -5.63 -15.44 -27.14
C ASN A 358 -6.95 -16.24 -27.12
N ALA A 359 -7.15 -17.12 -26.12
CA ALA A 359 -8.35 -17.94 -26.01
C ALA A 359 -9.64 -17.12 -25.76
N LEU A 360 -9.50 -15.95 -25.13
CA LEU A 360 -10.60 -15.01 -24.89
C LEU A 360 -10.73 -13.94 -25.99
N GLY A 361 -9.83 -13.90 -26.97
CA GLY A 361 -9.81 -12.90 -28.04
C GLY A 361 -9.44 -11.48 -27.58
N ILE A 362 -8.77 -11.37 -26.42
CA ILE A 362 -8.31 -10.11 -25.83
C ILE A 362 -6.99 -9.66 -26.48
N ILE A 363 -6.07 -10.61 -26.65
CA ILE A 363 -4.81 -10.40 -27.36
C ILE A 363 -5.07 -10.64 -28.85
N LYS A 364 -4.78 -9.64 -29.68
CA LYS A 364 -4.84 -9.77 -31.13
C LYS A 364 -3.46 -10.14 -31.64
N THR A 365 -3.32 -11.37 -32.13
CA THR A 365 -2.12 -11.82 -32.86
C THR A 365 -1.90 -11.01 -34.14
#